data_0c1f2aed5bce0347291a967528eea7ed
#
_entry.id   0c1f2aed5bce0347291a967528eea7ed
#
_cell.length_a   1.000
_cell.length_b   1.000
_cell.length_c   1.000
_cell.angle_alpha   90.00
_cell.angle_beta   90.00
_cell.angle_gamma   90.00
#
_symmetry.space_group_name_H-M   'P 1'
#
loop_
_entity.id
_entity.type
_entity.pdbx_description
1 polymer ?
#
loop_
_entity_poly.entity_id
_entity_poly.type
_entity_poly.pdbx_seq_one_letter_code
_entity_poly.pdbx_strand_id
1 'polypeptide(L)'
;VEMSRGLGDVYKRQDIIGAKFVREVDNGEIVFIEDNKIQSIKPFPPRKIRPCVFEYIYFSRPDSILNGKSAYEYRKNLGKELAKESNLKADIVVPVPDSGNAAALGFAQSLGINFELGLTRNHYVGRTFIEPIQKIRSLGVKLKLNANQSTIKNKKIILVDDSLVRGTTSHKIIKMLYDAGAKEVHMKIACPEIKFPDFYGVDTPTKKELLAANKTNDEICKYIGAKTLTFLSIDGLNRTIGFNQRNNPYPQ
;
A
#
# COMPACT_ATOMS: atom_id res chain seq x y z
N VAL A 1 -18.30 -20.41 -2.07
CA VAL A 1 -16.93 -20.72 -1.62
C VAL A 1 -16.05 -19.56 -2.03
N GLU A 2 -15.79 -18.64 -1.13
CA GLU A 2 -14.71 -17.70 -1.31
C GLU A 2 -13.42 -18.50 -1.45
N MET A 3 -12.90 -18.54 -2.64
CA MET A 3 -11.54 -19.02 -2.84
C MET A 3 -10.63 -18.02 -2.15
N SER A 4 -10.21 -18.35 -0.93
CA SER A 4 -9.14 -17.64 -0.25
C SER A 4 -7.92 -17.69 -1.17
N ARG A 5 -7.63 -16.63 -1.86
CA ARG A 5 -6.36 -16.41 -2.55
C ARG A 5 -5.29 -15.98 -1.54
N GLY A 6 -5.30 -16.67 -0.41
CA GLY A 6 -4.66 -16.23 0.79
C GLY A 6 -3.19 -16.50 0.86
N LEU A 7 -2.38 -15.78 0.11
CA LEU A 7 -0.99 -15.55 0.53
C LEU A 7 -0.94 -14.69 1.81
N GLY A 8 -1.97 -13.88 2.07
CA GLY A 8 -2.04 -13.00 3.23
C GLY A 8 -2.54 -13.62 4.54
N ASP A 9 -3.18 -14.77 4.50
CA ASP A 9 -3.85 -15.36 5.67
C ASP A 9 -3.14 -16.58 6.28
N VAL A 10 -2.09 -17.05 5.63
CA VAL A 10 -1.46 -18.35 5.92
C VAL A 10 -0.91 -18.43 7.34
N TYR A 11 -0.43 -17.35 7.93
CA TYR A 11 0.18 -17.41 9.26
C TYR A 11 -0.70 -16.89 10.41
N LYS A 12 -1.76 -16.15 10.14
CA LYS A 12 -2.46 -15.40 11.17
C LYS A 12 -3.68 -16.03 11.75
N ARG A 13 -4.51 -16.59 10.90
CA ARG A 13 -5.66 -17.38 11.37
C ARG A 13 -5.15 -18.66 12.02
N GLN A 14 -4.03 -19.18 11.53
CA GLN A 14 -3.39 -20.36 12.09
C GLN A 14 -2.94 -20.14 13.53
N ASP A 15 -2.27 -19.04 13.81
CA ASP A 15 -1.81 -18.71 15.17
C ASP A 15 -2.99 -18.58 16.14
N ILE A 16 -4.08 -17.93 15.69
CA ILE A 16 -5.28 -17.72 16.54
C ILE A 16 -5.99 -19.05 16.86
N ILE A 17 -6.03 -19.99 15.93
CA ILE A 17 -6.71 -21.28 16.09
C ILE A 17 -5.77 -22.45 16.40
N GLY A 18 -4.47 -22.20 16.54
CA GLY A 18 -3.45 -23.21 16.79
C GLY A 18 -3.24 -24.20 15.62
N ALA A 19 -3.62 -23.83 14.40
CA ALA A 19 -3.43 -24.65 13.23
C ALA A 19 -1.97 -24.65 12.75
N LYS A 20 -1.54 -25.75 12.12
CA LYS A 20 -0.22 -25.84 11.51
C LYS A 20 -0.34 -25.70 9.99
N PHE A 21 0.51 -24.87 9.41
CA PHE A 21 0.63 -24.78 7.96
C PHE A 21 1.24 -26.07 7.40
N VAL A 22 0.58 -26.67 6.42
CA VAL A 22 1.06 -27.89 5.77
C VAL A 22 1.85 -27.52 4.51
N ARG A 23 1.20 -26.87 3.56
CA ARG A 23 1.80 -26.38 2.30
C ARG A 23 0.86 -25.45 1.56
N GLU A 24 1.36 -24.78 0.58
CA GLU A 24 0.52 -24.06 -0.40
C GLU A 24 -0.11 -25.03 -1.39
N VAL A 25 -1.23 -24.62 -1.99
CA VAL A 25 -1.88 -25.33 -3.10
C VAL A 25 -1.18 -24.91 -4.38
N ASP A 26 -0.75 -25.87 -5.20
CA ASP A 26 -0.06 -25.61 -6.45
C ASP A 26 -0.98 -24.95 -7.49
N ASN A 27 -0.37 -24.29 -8.46
CA ASN A 27 -1.12 -23.65 -9.54
C ASN A 27 -1.82 -24.71 -10.42
N GLY A 28 -3.16 -24.62 -10.51
CA GLY A 28 -3.99 -25.61 -11.22
C GLY A 28 -4.28 -26.88 -10.44
N GLU A 29 -3.95 -26.92 -9.15
CA GLU A 29 -4.27 -28.03 -8.24
C GLU A 29 -5.65 -27.83 -7.61
N ILE A 30 -6.38 -28.92 -7.46
CA ILE A 30 -7.60 -29.01 -6.66
C ILE A 30 -7.32 -29.93 -5.48
N VAL A 31 -7.58 -29.42 -4.26
CA VAL A 31 -7.38 -30.17 -3.02
C VAL A 31 -8.73 -30.56 -2.43
N PHE A 32 -8.89 -31.84 -2.11
CA PHE A 32 -10.05 -32.38 -1.39
C PHE A 32 -9.63 -32.73 0.03
N ILE A 33 -10.45 -32.39 0.99
CA ILE A 33 -10.26 -32.77 2.39
C ILE A 33 -11.47 -33.56 2.81
N GLU A 34 -11.28 -34.87 3.04
CA GLU A 34 -12.31 -35.81 3.46
C GLU A 34 -11.71 -36.75 4.51
N ASP A 35 -12.44 -37.01 5.60
CA ASP A 35 -12.01 -37.89 6.70
C ASP A 35 -10.59 -37.58 7.22
N ASN A 36 -10.25 -36.33 7.40
CA ASN A 36 -8.91 -35.85 7.79
C ASN A 36 -7.77 -36.25 6.83
N LYS A 37 -8.09 -36.66 5.60
CA LYS A 37 -7.11 -36.98 4.56
C LYS A 37 -7.12 -35.87 3.51
N ILE A 38 -5.92 -35.49 3.10
CA ILE A 38 -5.72 -34.52 2.00
C ILE A 38 -5.47 -35.32 0.73
N GLN A 39 -6.33 -35.15 -0.25
CA GLN A 39 -6.16 -35.68 -1.61
C GLN A 39 -6.03 -34.49 -2.56
N SER A 40 -5.20 -34.62 -3.58
CA SER A 40 -5.08 -33.57 -4.60
C SER A 40 -5.06 -34.16 -6.01
N ILE A 41 -5.63 -33.41 -6.94
CA ILE A 41 -5.56 -33.68 -8.37
C ILE A 41 -5.08 -32.45 -9.10
N LYS A 42 -4.38 -32.64 -10.22
CA LYS A 42 -3.90 -31.55 -11.10
C LYS A 42 -4.54 -31.67 -12.48
N PRO A 43 -5.84 -31.33 -12.60
CA PRO A 43 -6.58 -31.51 -13.86
C PRO A 43 -6.21 -30.48 -14.92
N PHE A 44 -5.50 -29.42 -14.55
CA PHE A 44 -5.12 -28.35 -15.48
C PHE A 44 -3.63 -28.37 -15.79
N PRO A 45 -3.23 -28.02 -17.01
CA PRO A 45 -1.81 -27.90 -17.34
C PRO A 45 -1.14 -26.81 -16.49
N PRO A 46 0.12 -27.02 -16.09
CA PRO A 46 0.84 -26.04 -15.30
C PRO A 46 0.91 -24.69 -16.02
N ARG A 47 0.67 -23.61 -15.28
CA ARG A 47 0.76 -22.24 -15.76
C ARG A 47 1.78 -21.47 -14.93
N LYS A 48 2.38 -20.43 -15.53
CA LYS A 48 3.27 -19.53 -14.81
C LYS A 48 2.52 -18.84 -13.68
N ILE A 49 3.10 -18.86 -12.47
CA ILE A 49 2.55 -18.17 -11.31
C ILE A 49 2.61 -16.66 -11.57
N ARG A 50 1.50 -15.97 -11.30
CA ARG A 50 1.37 -14.51 -11.39
C ARG A 50 0.78 -14.00 -10.08
N PRO A 51 1.61 -13.79 -9.04
CA PRO A 51 1.13 -13.30 -7.75
C PRO A 51 0.63 -11.86 -7.86
N CYS A 52 -0.37 -11.51 -7.07
CA CYS A 52 -0.85 -10.13 -7.01
C CYS A 52 0.19 -9.25 -6.31
N VAL A 53 0.73 -8.23 -6.97
CA VAL A 53 1.73 -7.32 -6.36
C VAL A 53 1.14 -6.48 -5.23
N PHE A 54 -0.18 -6.26 -5.21
CA PHE A 54 -0.87 -5.53 -4.15
C PHE A 54 -0.79 -6.22 -2.78
N GLU A 55 -0.56 -7.52 -2.74
CA GLU A 55 -0.28 -8.24 -1.49
C GLU A 55 0.95 -7.68 -0.79
N TYR A 56 2.00 -7.38 -1.54
CA TYR A 56 3.23 -6.79 -1.01
C TYR A 56 3.05 -5.31 -0.63
N ILE A 57 2.20 -4.58 -1.35
CA ILE A 57 2.02 -3.13 -1.19
C ILE A 57 1.03 -2.83 -0.06
N TYR A 58 -0.15 -3.47 -0.05
CA TYR A 58 -1.26 -3.06 0.80
C TYR A 58 -2.05 -4.20 1.44
N PHE A 59 -2.49 -5.23 0.67
CA PHE A 59 -3.50 -6.18 1.13
C PHE A 59 -3.08 -7.04 2.30
N SER A 60 -1.89 -7.64 2.22
CA SER A 60 -1.39 -8.47 3.31
C SER A 60 -1.20 -7.65 4.58
N ARG A 61 -1.51 -8.26 5.70
CA ARG A 61 -1.17 -7.63 6.98
C ARG A 61 0.35 -7.52 7.11
N PRO A 62 0.89 -6.55 7.86
CA PRO A 62 2.34 -6.34 7.97
C PRO A 62 3.12 -7.57 8.44
N ASP A 63 2.54 -8.38 9.32
CA ASP A 63 3.13 -9.59 9.90
C ASP A 63 2.95 -10.85 9.03
N SER A 64 2.24 -10.80 7.89
CA SER A 64 2.12 -11.91 6.95
C SER A 64 3.46 -12.23 6.28
N ILE A 65 3.75 -13.52 6.11
CA ILE A 65 4.95 -13.97 5.41
C ILE A 65 4.64 -14.19 3.93
N LEU A 66 5.37 -13.52 3.07
CA LEU A 66 5.30 -13.61 1.62
C LEU A 66 6.68 -14.04 1.11
N ASN A 67 6.78 -15.20 0.46
CA ASN A 67 8.08 -15.70 -0.04
C ASN A 67 9.21 -15.63 1.00
N GLY A 68 8.93 -16.05 2.24
CA GLY A 68 9.92 -16.12 3.32
C GLY A 68 10.25 -14.79 4.03
N LYS A 69 9.60 -13.68 3.66
CA LYS A 69 9.77 -12.37 4.32
C LYS A 69 8.42 -11.80 4.74
N SER A 70 8.39 -10.99 5.79
CA SER A 70 7.17 -10.31 6.19
C SER A 70 6.75 -9.24 5.18
N ALA A 71 5.45 -9.00 5.03
CA ALA A 71 4.93 -7.90 4.23
C ALA A 71 5.47 -6.55 4.72
N TYR A 72 5.74 -6.42 6.02
CA TYR A 72 6.39 -5.25 6.61
C TYR A 72 7.79 -5.01 6.01
N GLU A 73 8.62 -6.07 5.88
CA GLU A 73 9.96 -5.94 5.29
C GLU A 73 9.89 -5.51 3.83
N TYR A 74 8.97 -6.09 3.05
CA TYR A 74 8.77 -5.67 1.66
C TYR A 74 8.40 -4.19 1.58
N ARG A 75 7.41 -3.73 2.35
CA ARG A 75 6.98 -2.33 2.38
C ARG A 75 8.09 -1.37 2.82
N LYS A 76 8.87 -1.76 3.82
CA LYS A 76 10.05 -1.01 4.24
C LYS A 76 11.08 -0.89 3.11
N ASN A 77 11.30 -1.96 2.35
CA ASN A 77 12.22 -1.96 1.23
C ASN A 77 11.67 -1.17 0.02
N LEU A 78 10.35 -1.17 -0.23
CA LEU A 78 9.72 -0.26 -1.20
C LEU A 78 10.02 1.20 -0.86
N GLY A 79 9.94 1.57 0.42
CA GLY A 79 10.32 2.91 0.89
C GLY A 79 11.79 3.24 0.65
N LYS A 80 12.71 2.28 0.85
CA LYS A 80 14.13 2.47 0.56
C LYS A 80 14.40 2.66 -0.93
N GLU A 81 13.73 1.89 -1.80
CA GLU A 81 13.84 2.06 -3.26
C GLU A 81 13.28 3.42 -3.70
N LEU A 82 12.12 3.80 -3.17
CA LEU A 82 11.52 5.12 -3.43
C LEU A 82 12.46 6.27 -3.02
N ALA A 83 13.20 6.11 -1.93
CA ALA A 83 14.20 7.09 -1.49
C ALA A 83 15.36 7.22 -2.48
N LYS A 84 15.84 6.12 -3.06
CA LYS A 84 16.90 6.13 -4.10
C LYS A 84 16.44 6.86 -5.37
N GLU A 85 15.16 6.78 -5.69
CA GLU A 85 14.54 7.46 -6.83
C GLU A 85 14.16 8.93 -6.52
N SER A 86 14.46 9.40 -5.29
CA SER A 86 14.05 10.71 -4.81
C SER A 86 15.26 11.49 -4.31
N ASN A 87 15.61 12.57 -5.00
CA ASN A 87 16.67 13.49 -4.55
C ASN A 87 16.04 14.73 -3.91
N LEU A 88 15.50 14.59 -2.68
CA LEU A 88 14.81 15.68 -2.00
C LEU A 88 15.29 15.82 -0.56
N LYS A 89 15.61 17.06 -0.16
CA LYS A 89 15.90 17.42 1.24
C LYS A 89 14.64 17.96 1.90
N ALA A 90 14.31 17.44 3.06
CA ALA A 90 13.19 17.87 3.91
C ALA A 90 13.57 17.77 5.38
N ASP A 91 12.74 18.34 6.26
CA ASP A 91 13.02 18.33 7.69
C ASP A 91 12.59 17.03 8.34
N ILE A 92 11.48 16.44 7.87
CA ILE A 92 10.88 15.21 8.43
C ILE A 92 10.20 14.37 7.35
N VAL A 93 10.13 13.08 7.61
CA VAL A 93 9.30 12.11 6.88
C VAL A 93 8.10 11.73 7.74
N VAL A 94 6.90 11.89 7.19
CA VAL A 94 5.63 11.61 7.86
C VAL A 94 4.89 10.50 7.10
N PRO A 95 4.46 9.42 7.76
CA PRO A 95 3.63 8.40 7.12
C PRO A 95 2.18 8.82 7.01
N VAL A 96 1.48 8.33 6.01
CA VAL A 96 0.01 8.21 6.04
C VAL A 96 -0.33 6.95 6.86
N PRO A 97 -0.89 7.08 8.05
CA PRO A 97 -1.15 5.91 8.89
C PRO A 97 -2.38 5.12 8.41
N ASP A 98 -2.38 3.78 8.53
CA ASP A 98 -1.30 2.92 9.04
C ASP A 98 -0.49 2.32 7.87
N SER A 99 -1.02 2.39 6.65
CA SER A 99 -0.50 1.70 5.46
C SER A 99 0.87 2.22 5.01
N GLY A 100 1.10 3.53 5.13
CA GLY A 100 2.37 4.17 4.78
C GLY A 100 3.49 4.00 5.80
N ASN A 101 3.22 3.50 7.02
CA ASN A 101 4.20 3.49 8.11
C ASN A 101 5.52 2.78 7.76
N ALA A 102 5.44 1.58 7.20
CA ALA A 102 6.63 0.79 6.89
C ALA A 102 7.46 1.43 5.77
N ALA A 103 6.80 1.90 4.71
CA ALA A 103 7.46 2.56 3.59
C ALA A 103 8.12 3.88 4.02
N ALA A 104 7.42 4.70 4.81
CA ALA A 104 7.97 5.95 5.35
C ALA A 104 9.19 5.72 6.23
N LEU A 105 9.16 4.67 7.07
CA LEU A 105 10.33 4.30 7.89
C LEU A 105 11.52 3.90 7.01
N GLY A 106 11.29 3.07 5.99
CA GLY A 106 12.35 2.66 5.05
C GLY A 106 12.92 3.85 4.28
N PHE A 107 12.06 4.77 3.84
CA PHE A 107 12.43 6.00 3.16
C PHE A 107 13.29 6.90 4.05
N ALA A 108 12.83 7.17 5.28
CA ALA A 108 13.53 8.00 6.25
C ALA A 108 14.92 7.47 6.58
N GLN A 109 15.02 6.16 6.85
CA GLN A 109 16.30 5.49 7.13
C GLN A 109 17.28 5.57 5.95
N SER A 110 16.79 5.48 4.72
CA SER A 110 17.64 5.51 3.52
C SER A 110 18.26 6.89 3.28
N LEU A 111 17.55 7.97 3.62
CA LEU A 111 18.03 9.35 3.43
C LEU A 111 18.61 9.99 4.70
N GLY A 112 18.54 9.32 5.85
CA GLY A 112 18.97 9.90 7.14
C GLY A 112 18.10 11.07 7.60
N ILE A 113 16.81 11.11 7.19
CA ILE A 113 15.84 12.12 7.60
C ILE A 113 15.03 11.59 8.77
N ASN A 114 14.67 12.44 9.74
CA ASN A 114 13.87 12.03 10.89
C ASN A 114 12.49 11.52 10.47
N PHE A 115 12.11 10.35 10.97
CA PHE A 115 10.77 9.81 10.87
C PHE A 115 9.92 10.33 12.01
N GLU A 116 8.76 10.93 11.71
CA GLU A 116 7.88 11.53 12.71
C GLU A 116 6.41 11.15 12.49
N LEU A 117 5.69 10.86 13.56
CA LEU A 117 4.25 10.63 13.53
C LEU A 117 3.49 11.97 13.47
N GLY A 118 3.63 12.66 12.34
CA GLY A 118 2.95 13.95 12.09
C GLY A 118 1.44 13.82 11.88
N LEU A 119 0.95 12.61 11.63
CA LEU A 119 -0.47 12.26 11.53
C LEU A 119 -0.80 11.17 12.52
N THR A 120 -1.91 11.33 13.24
CA THR A 120 -2.42 10.34 14.20
C THR A 120 -3.77 9.82 13.72
N ARG A 121 -3.92 8.50 13.70
CA ARG A 121 -5.20 7.86 13.41
C ARG A 121 -6.02 7.69 14.69
N ASN A 122 -7.29 8.07 14.63
CA ASN A 122 -8.24 7.80 15.69
C ASN A 122 -8.78 6.37 15.54
N HIS A 123 -8.38 5.47 16.45
CA HIS A 123 -8.78 4.06 16.43
C HIS A 123 -10.22 3.83 16.88
N TYR A 124 -10.85 4.78 17.56
CA TYR A 124 -12.23 4.68 18.03
C TYR A 124 -13.27 4.95 16.94
N VAL A 125 -12.85 5.48 15.78
CA VAL A 125 -13.73 5.71 14.64
C VAL A 125 -13.64 4.51 13.68
N GLY A 126 -14.71 3.71 13.63
CA GLY A 126 -14.81 2.55 12.74
C GLY A 126 -14.79 2.89 11.25
N ARG A 127 -14.98 1.87 10.38
CA ARG A 127 -15.05 2.06 8.92
C ARG A 127 -16.27 2.90 8.55
N THR A 128 -16.08 4.16 8.15
CA THR A 128 -17.13 5.10 7.72
C THR A 128 -17.56 4.90 6.26
N PHE A 129 -17.15 3.81 5.60
CA PHE A 129 -17.48 3.52 4.18
C PHE A 129 -18.95 3.11 3.96
N ILE A 130 -19.71 2.82 5.01
CA ILE A 130 -21.10 2.33 4.95
C ILE A 130 -22.13 3.49 5.02
N GLU A 131 -21.70 4.72 5.26
CA GLU A 131 -22.58 5.86 5.40
C GLU A 131 -22.99 6.42 4.02
N PRO A 132 -24.30 6.51 3.70
CA PRO A 132 -24.77 6.90 2.37
C PRO A 132 -24.60 8.39 2.04
N ILE A 133 -24.35 9.25 3.02
CA ILE A 133 -24.33 10.70 2.83
C ILE A 133 -22.90 11.21 2.63
N GLN A 134 -22.64 11.88 1.49
CA GLN A 134 -21.33 12.41 1.12
C GLN A 134 -20.76 13.43 2.11
N LYS A 135 -21.62 14.16 2.82
CA LYS A 135 -21.27 15.13 3.87
C LYS A 135 -20.69 14.42 5.11
N ILE A 136 -21.22 13.26 5.47
CA ILE A 136 -20.74 12.41 6.58
C ILE A 136 -19.42 11.73 6.22
N ARG A 137 -19.24 11.32 4.95
CA ARG A 137 -17.95 10.81 4.46
C ARG A 137 -16.83 11.84 4.52
N SER A 138 -17.13 13.13 4.30
CA SER A 138 -16.12 14.20 4.41
C SER A 138 -15.74 14.48 5.87
N LEU A 139 -16.69 14.40 6.79
CA LEU A 139 -16.46 14.49 8.24
C LEU A 139 -15.66 13.27 8.73
N GLY A 140 -15.92 12.09 8.17
CA GLY A 140 -15.28 10.83 8.53
C GLY A 140 -13.76 10.82 8.37
N VAL A 141 -13.18 11.54 7.39
CA VAL A 141 -11.72 11.66 7.25
C VAL A 141 -11.15 12.58 8.35
N LYS A 142 -11.82 13.69 8.67
CA LYS A 142 -11.44 14.57 9.78
C LYS A 142 -11.54 13.90 11.15
N LEU A 143 -12.49 12.96 11.32
CA LEU A 143 -12.62 12.18 12.55
C LEU A 143 -11.58 11.06 12.64
N LYS A 144 -11.05 10.58 11.49
CA LYS A 144 -10.11 9.46 11.44
C LYS A 144 -8.66 9.86 11.59
N LEU A 145 -8.28 11.03 11.08
CA LEU A 145 -6.90 11.50 11.05
C LEU A 145 -6.81 12.90 11.62
N ASN A 146 -5.83 13.11 12.47
CA ASN A 146 -5.47 14.42 13.01
C ASN A 146 -3.99 14.70 12.75
N ALA A 147 -3.70 15.97 12.39
CA ALA A 147 -2.34 16.44 12.25
C ALA A 147 -1.76 16.84 13.63
N ASN A 148 -0.57 16.36 13.93
CA ASN A 148 0.18 16.77 15.10
C ASN A 148 0.87 18.11 14.83
N GLN A 149 0.21 19.21 15.20
CA GLN A 149 0.66 20.56 14.88
C GLN A 149 2.07 20.88 15.43
N SER A 150 2.44 20.38 16.60
CA SER A 150 3.75 20.63 17.19
C SER A 150 4.89 20.01 16.37
N THR A 151 4.64 18.87 15.73
CA THR A 151 5.58 18.16 14.87
C THR A 151 5.69 18.81 13.47
N ILE A 152 4.58 19.36 12.97
CA ILE A 152 4.40 19.75 11.56
C ILE A 152 4.74 21.24 11.31
N LYS A 153 4.43 22.12 12.27
CA LYS A 153 4.52 23.57 12.07
C LYS A 153 5.89 24.02 11.59
N ASN A 154 5.89 24.81 10.52
CA ASN A 154 7.07 25.37 9.86
C ASN A 154 8.04 24.33 9.26
N LYS A 155 7.63 23.08 9.08
CA LYS A 155 8.47 22.00 8.51
C LYS A 155 8.21 21.79 7.01
N LYS A 156 9.27 21.42 6.30
CA LYS A 156 9.20 20.79 4.97
C LYS A 156 9.00 19.30 5.20
N ILE A 157 7.92 18.75 4.67
CA ILE A 157 7.46 17.39 4.97
C ILE A 157 7.56 16.53 3.72
N ILE A 158 8.14 15.34 3.85
CA ILE A 158 7.94 14.24 2.94
C ILE A 158 6.81 13.39 3.50
N LEU A 159 5.66 13.41 2.83
CA LEU A 159 4.50 12.59 3.15
C LEU A 159 4.58 11.30 2.34
N VAL A 160 4.62 10.14 3.01
CA VAL A 160 4.74 8.83 2.34
C VAL A 160 3.46 8.03 2.53
N ASP A 161 2.90 7.55 1.42
CA ASP A 161 1.77 6.63 1.41
C ASP A 161 2.09 5.35 0.62
N ASP A 162 1.32 4.30 0.80
CA ASP A 162 1.48 3.03 0.09
C ASP A 162 1.07 3.14 -1.38
N SER A 163 -0.08 3.75 -1.66
CA SER A 163 -0.67 3.82 -3.00
C SER A 163 -1.54 5.07 -3.20
N LEU A 164 -1.81 5.42 -4.45
CA LEU A 164 -2.70 6.54 -4.79
C LEU A 164 -3.66 6.09 -5.90
N VAL A 165 -4.97 6.06 -5.56
CA VAL A 165 -6.02 5.58 -6.46
C VAL A 165 -6.87 6.74 -6.97
N ARG A 166 -7.75 7.30 -6.12
CA ARG A 166 -8.64 8.43 -6.46
C ARG A 166 -8.09 9.81 -6.05
N GLY A 167 -7.08 9.86 -5.20
CA GLY A 167 -6.45 11.09 -4.70
C GLY A 167 -7.29 11.94 -3.74
N THR A 168 -8.56 11.60 -3.51
CA THR A 168 -9.45 12.37 -2.62
C THR A 168 -8.98 12.37 -1.16
N THR A 169 -8.45 11.25 -0.69
CA THR A 169 -7.88 11.12 0.67
C THR A 169 -6.59 11.92 0.77
N SER A 170 -5.69 11.76 -0.21
CA SER A 170 -4.40 12.47 -0.24
C SER A 170 -4.59 13.99 -0.27
N HIS A 171 -5.54 14.50 -1.07
CA HIS A 171 -5.90 15.93 -1.09
C HIS A 171 -6.30 16.43 0.30
N LYS A 172 -7.17 15.69 1.00
CA LYS A 172 -7.64 16.08 2.35
C LYS A 172 -6.51 16.05 3.38
N ILE A 173 -5.63 15.04 3.31
CA ILE A 173 -4.47 14.90 4.21
C ILE A 173 -3.50 16.06 3.98
N ILE A 174 -3.14 16.34 2.73
CA ILE A 174 -2.22 17.42 2.39
C ILE A 174 -2.77 18.78 2.85
N LYS A 175 -4.06 19.03 2.60
CA LYS A 175 -4.73 20.23 3.13
C LYS A 175 -4.64 20.31 4.65
N MET A 176 -4.89 19.22 5.35
CA MET A 176 -4.78 19.14 6.83
C MET A 176 -3.37 19.47 7.33
N LEU A 177 -2.32 19.01 6.62
CA LEU A 177 -0.93 19.34 6.96
C LEU A 177 -0.63 20.82 6.76
N TYR A 178 -1.10 21.44 5.68
CA TYR A 178 -0.95 22.88 5.49
C TYR A 178 -1.76 23.70 6.50
N ASP A 179 -2.99 23.26 6.82
CA ASP A 179 -3.81 23.90 7.85
C ASP A 179 -3.15 23.80 9.25
N ALA A 180 -2.32 22.77 9.50
CA ALA A 180 -1.50 22.61 10.71
C ALA A 180 -0.18 23.38 10.66
N GLY A 181 0.09 24.15 9.59
CA GLY A 181 1.23 25.01 9.44
C GLY A 181 2.47 24.41 8.78
N ALA A 182 2.32 23.32 8.01
CA ALA A 182 3.41 22.81 7.18
C ALA A 182 3.90 23.87 6.18
N LYS A 183 5.22 23.99 5.98
CA LYS A 183 5.83 24.91 5.03
C LYS A 183 5.73 24.39 3.59
N GLU A 184 6.02 23.11 3.40
CA GLU A 184 5.95 22.41 2.12
C GLU A 184 5.56 20.95 2.37
N VAL A 185 4.76 20.36 1.49
CA VAL A 185 4.40 18.95 1.53
C VAL A 185 4.74 18.28 0.20
N HIS A 186 5.64 17.30 0.26
CA HIS A 186 6.12 16.52 -0.86
C HIS A 186 5.56 15.11 -0.74
N MET A 187 4.70 14.70 -1.69
CA MET A 187 4.06 13.39 -1.66
C MET A 187 4.93 12.33 -2.33
N LYS A 188 5.13 11.20 -1.66
CA LYS A 188 5.87 10.04 -2.14
C LYS A 188 4.99 8.80 -2.02
N ILE A 189 4.81 8.08 -3.11
CA ILE A 189 3.95 6.89 -3.19
C ILE A 189 4.83 5.66 -3.39
N ALA A 190 4.77 4.72 -2.44
CA ALA A 190 5.57 3.49 -2.45
C ALA A 190 5.01 2.41 -3.39
N CYS A 191 4.32 2.82 -4.43
CA CYS A 191 3.71 2.01 -5.47
C CYS A 191 3.83 2.73 -6.80
N PRO A 192 3.96 2.01 -7.92
CA PRO A 192 3.80 2.58 -9.25
C PRO A 192 2.41 3.17 -9.49
N GLU A 193 2.30 3.99 -10.52
CA GLU A 193 1.01 4.54 -10.96
C GLU A 193 0.00 3.43 -11.29
N ILE A 194 -1.21 3.50 -10.72
CA ILE A 194 -2.31 2.56 -10.96
C ILE A 194 -3.14 3.06 -12.14
N LYS A 195 -2.94 2.48 -13.33
CA LYS A 195 -3.59 2.91 -14.59
C LYS A 195 -4.73 2.02 -15.03
N PHE A 196 -4.83 0.80 -14.50
CA PHE A 196 -5.81 -0.20 -14.90
C PHE A 196 -6.56 -0.76 -13.69
N PRO A 197 -7.87 -1.06 -13.82
CA PRO A 197 -8.61 -1.76 -12.79
C PRO A 197 -8.15 -3.21 -12.68
N ASP A 198 -8.28 -3.79 -11.50
CA ASP A 198 -8.09 -5.22 -11.27
C ASP A 198 -9.40 -5.97 -11.50
N PHE A 199 -9.31 -7.20 -12.04
CA PHE A 199 -10.46 -8.06 -12.32
C PHE A 199 -10.54 -9.29 -11.39
N TYR A 200 -9.54 -9.50 -10.49
CA TYR A 200 -9.35 -10.75 -9.81
C TYR A 200 -9.56 -10.72 -8.30
N GLY A 201 -9.95 -9.61 -7.72
CA GLY A 201 -10.25 -9.58 -6.30
C GLY A 201 -9.82 -8.33 -5.54
N VAL A 202 -9.10 -7.43 -6.20
CA VAL A 202 -8.89 -6.08 -5.69
C VAL A 202 -10.05 -5.22 -6.16
N ASP A 203 -10.86 -4.72 -5.23
CA ASP A 203 -11.93 -3.75 -5.57
C ASP A 203 -11.30 -2.42 -5.98
N THR A 204 -10.75 -2.40 -7.19
CA THR A 204 -10.27 -1.17 -7.79
C THR A 204 -11.40 -0.51 -8.57
N PRO A 205 -11.49 0.83 -8.51
CA PRO A 205 -12.51 1.56 -9.23
C PRO A 205 -12.37 1.39 -10.74
N THR A 206 -13.41 1.79 -11.46
CA THR A 206 -13.37 1.83 -12.92
C THR A 206 -12.22 2.71 -13.42
N LYS A 207 -11.73 2.47 -14.63
CA LYS A 207 -10.64 3.27 -15.23
C LYS A 207 -10.88 4.78 -15.16
N LYS A 208 -12.16 5.21 -15.24
CA LYS A 208 -12.54 6.63 -15.14
C LYS A 208 -12.22 7.25 -13.78
N GLU A 209 -12.22 6.46 -12.72
CA GLU A 209 -11.94 6.92 -11.35
C GLU A 209 -10.48 6.79 -10.95
N LEU A 210 -9.66 6.06 -11.73
CA LEU A 210 -8.23 5.95 -11.50
C LEU A 210 -7.52 7.24 -11.91
N LEU A 211 -6.95 7.93 -10.94
CA LEU A 211 -6.37 9.25 -11.16
C LEU A 211 -5.23 9.21 -12.18
N ALA A 212 -4.31 8.24 -12.03
CA ALA A 212 -3.16 8.07 -12.91
C ALA A 212 -3.50 7.49 -14.30
N ALA A 213 -4.73 7.01 -14.51
CA ALA A 213 -5.22 6.61 -15.83
C ALA A 213 -5.72 7.80 -16.67
N ASN A 214 -6.03 8.93 -16.03
CA ASN A 214 -6.70 10.07 -16.65
C ASN A 214 -5.94 11.39 -16.54
N LYS A 215 -4.88 11.45 -15.75
CA LYS A 215 -4.11 12.66 -15.47
C LYS A 215 -2.62 12.40 -15.49
N THR A 216 -1.86 13.38 -15.92
CA THR A 216 -0.40 13.39 -15.80
C THR A 216 0.04 13.56 -14.34
N ASN A 217 1.28 13.23 -14.03
CA ASN A 217 1.84 13.39 -12.69
C ASN A 217 1.73 14.84 -12.17
N ASP A 218 1.97 15.83 -13.04
CA ASP A 218 1.84 17.25 -12.69
C ASP A 218 0.39 17.65 -12.39
N GLU A 219 -0.56 17.16 -13.16
CA GLU A 219 -1.98 17.39 -12.91
C GLU A 219 -2.45 16.73 -11.61
N ILE A 220 -1.95 15.52 -11.32
CA ILE A 220 -2.22 14.84 -10.06
C ILE A 220 -1.64 15.63 -8.89
N CYS A 221 -0.38 16.06 -9.02
CA CYS A 221 0.31 16.86 -8.01
C CYS A 221 -0.47 18.14 -7.67
N LYS A 222 -0.94 18.86 -8.68
CA LYS A 222 -1.80 20.04 -8.51
C LYS A 222 -3.14 19.70 -7.87
N TYR A 223 -3.78 18.61 -8.30
CA TYR A 223 -5.07 18.18 -7.78
C TYR A 223 -5.02 17.84 -6.29
N ILE A 224 -3.99 17.10 -5.85
CA ILE A 224 -3.83 16.75 -4.43
C ILE A 224 -3.28 17.92 -3.59
N GLY A 225 -2.74 18.98 -4.23
CA GLY A 225 -2.20 20.15 -3.56
C GLY A 225 -0.80 19.95 -2.97
N ALA A 226 -0.04 18.96 -3.46
CA ALA A 226 1.34 18.74 -3.04
C ALA A 226 2.29 19.68 -3.78
N LYS A 227 3.46 19.97 -3.17
CA LYS A 227 4.56 20.71 -3.82
C LYS A 227 5.23 19.88 -4.92
N THR A 228 5.42 18.59 -4.67
CA THR A 228 5.89 17.58 -5.63
C THR A 228 5.22 16.25 -5.38
N LEU A 229 5.13 15.42 -6.42
CA LEU A 229 4.63 14.06 -6.36
C LEU A 229 5.64 13.13 -7.04
N THR A 230 5.91 11.97 -6.41
CA THR A 230 6.74 10.91 -7.00
C THR A 230 6.13 9.56 -6.67
N PHE A 231 5.98 8.72 -7.68
CA PHE A 231 5.64 7.31 -7.54
C PHE A 231 6.90 6.46 -7.60
N LEU A 232 6.91 5.32 -6.94
CA LEU A 232 7.93 4.30 -7.13
C LEU A 232 7.88 3.81 -8.58
N SER A 233 9.02 3.61 -9.20
CA SER A 233 9.06 3.01 -10.54
C SER A 233 8.67 1.53 -10.51
N ILE A 234 8.21 1.00 -11.66
CA ILE A 234 7.96 -0.44 -11.83
C ILE A 234 9.25 -1.24 -11.60
N ASP A 235 10.39 -0.72 -12.03
CA ASP A 235 11.69 -1.36 -11.80
C ASP A 235 12.07 -1.39 -10.32
N GLY A 236 11.79 -0.32 -9.56
CA GLY A 236 11.98 -0.28 -8.11
C GLY A 236 11.10 -1.31 -7.39
N LEU A 237 9.84 -1.43 -7.80
CA LEU A 237 8.94 -2.47 -7.31
C LEU A 237 9.51 -3.87 -7.60
N ASN A 238 9.89 -4.14 -8.85
CA ASN A 238 10.42 -5.45 -9.26
C ASN A 238 11.70 -5.81 -8.51
N ARG A 239 12.63 -4.88 -8.32
CA ARG A 239 13.84 -5.10 -7.50
C ARG A 239 13.50 -5.49 -6.07
N THR A 240 12.49 -4.85 -5.50
CA THR A 240 12.10 -5.10 -4.11
C THR A 240 11.48 -6.48 -3.91
N ILE A 241 10.60 -6.90 -4.82
CA ILE A 241 9.90 -8.20 -4.72
C ILE A 241 10.69 -9.37 -5.33
N GLY A 242 11.87 -9.10 -5.88
CA GLY A 242 12.77 -10.14 -6.42
C GLY A 242 12.43 -10.59 -7.84
N PHE A 243 11.64 -9.82 -8.58
CA PHE A 243 11.41 -10.05 -10.00
C PHE A 243 12.44 -9.28 -10.82
N ASN A 244 13.22 -10.00 -11.63
CA ASN A 244 14.05 -9.38 -12.68
C ASN A 244 13.31 -9.40 -14.01
N GLN A 245 13.79 -8.64 -15.01
CA GLN A 245 13.13 -8.55 -16.34
C GLN A 245 12.90 -9.91 -17.01
N ARG A 246 13.78 -10.90 -16.79
CA ARG A 246 13.65 -12.24 -17.37
C ARG A 246 12.55 -13.07 -16.70
N ASN A 247 12.27 -12.83 -15.42
CA ASN A 247 11.31 -13.58 -14.62
C ASN A 247 10.08 -12.74 -14.25
N ASN A 248 9.92 -11.54 -14.84
CA ASN A 248 8.79 -10.69 -14.54
C ASN A 248 7.49 -11.38 -14.96
N PRO A 249 6.59 -11.73 -14.02
CA PRO A 249 5.30 -12.32 -14.33
C PRO A 249 4.32 -11.30 -14.94
N TYR A 250 4.65 -10.00 -14.87
CA TYR A 250 3.84 -8.90 -15.39
C TYR A 250 4.54 -8.32 -16.63
N PRO A 251 4.03 -8.56 -17.85
CA PRO A 251 4.53 -7.85 -19.03
C PRO A 251 4.26 -6.34 -18.86
N GLN A 252 5.22 -5.53 -19.30
CA GLN A 252 5.07 -4.08 -19.36
C GLN A 252 3.97 -3.69 -20.33
#